data_c07cb08ac053bf0b546104d66b4693b8
#
_entry.id   c07cb08ac053bf0b546104d66b4693b8
#
_cell.length_a   1.000
_cell.length_b   1.000
_cell.length_c   1.000
_cell.angle_alpha   90.00
_cell.angle_beta   90.00
_cell.angle_gamma   90.00
#
_symmetry.space_group_name_H-M   'P 1'
#
loop_
_entity.id
_entity.type
_entity.pdbx_description
1 polymer ?
#
loop_
_entity_poly.entity_id
_entity_poly.type
_entity_poly.pdbx_seq_one_letter_code
_entity_poly.pdbx_strand_id
1 'polypeptide(L)'
;MMPTPARAVDGTITINGEITDQTCKIEGKDPPYDLIVNLPRIGTTALKKVNDTAGATAFEIKLSQCSATLDNQSVKAYFEPYSTTDYGTGNLIAYQMAQPVTQAKSSIPSPATVFKAVQIQLANPDGKTIKMGVNTDTQAAKSVKVTNQAATLRYLARYVKSTHESITAGKLVSYVQYSIVYP
;
A
#
# COMPACT_ATOMS: atom_id res chain seq x y z
N MET A 1 12.56 55.64 8.39
CA MET A 1 12.15 54.54 7.50
C MET A 1 12.77 53.27 8.02
N MET A 2 11.95 52.34 8.55
CA MET A 2 12.44 51.01 8.89
C MET A 2 12.44 50.12 7.63
N PRO A 3 13.54 49.46 7.29
CA PRO A 3 13.54 48.54 6.17
C PRO A 3 12.64 47.37 6.49
N THR A 4 11.63 47.14 5.69
CA THR A 4 10.85 45.88 5.75
C THR A 4 11.80 44.72 5.44
N PRO A 5 11.84 43.67 6.27
CA PRO A 5 12.68 42.52 5.97
C PRO A 5 12.20 41.91 4.65
N ALA A 6 13.07 41.90 3.65
CA ALA A 6 12.85 41.15 2.43
C ALA A 6 12.79 39.65 2.79
N ARG A 7 11.61 39.05 2.78
CA ARG A 7 11.46 37.61 2.85
C ARG A 7 11.83 37.03 1.49
N ALA A 8 13.03 36.49 1.40
CA ALA A 8 13.39 35.65 0.27
C ALA A 8 12.68 34.31 0.42
N VAL A 9 11.73 34.03 -0.45
CA VAL A 9 11.12 32.71 -0.61
C VAL A 9 11.63 32.11 -1.92
N ASP A 10 12.04 30.84 -1.88
CA ASP A 10 12.55 30.15 -3.06
C ASP A 10 11.45 29.76 -4.06
N GLY A 11 10.23 29.61 -3.57
CA GLY A 11 9.08 29.29 -4.43
C GLY A 11 7.79 29.03 -3.68
N THR A 12 6.75 28.70 -4.42
CA THR A 12 5.42 28.34 -3.90
C THR A 12 5.02 26.97 -4.42
N ILE A 13 4.48 26.11 -3.56
CA ILE A 13 3.88 24.83 -3.93
C ILE A 13 2.36 25.02 -3.88
N THR A 14 1.70 24.78 -5.00
CA THR A 14 0.24 24.79 -5.10
C THR A 14 -0.29 23.38 -4.98
N ILE A 15 -1.30 23.17 -4.15
CA ILE A 15 -1.92 21.86 -3.87
C ILE A 15 -3.38 21.95 -4.29
N ASN A 16 -3.78 21.10 -5.25
CA ASN A 16 -5.16 20.94 -5.69
C ASN A 16 -5.71 19.62 -5.18
N GLY A 17 -7.01 19.57 -4.89
CA GLY A 17 -7.71 18.37 -4.48
C GLY A 17 -9.19 18.49 -4.76
N GLU A 18 -9.85 17.35 -4.84
CA GLU A 18 -11.30 17.24 -5.01
C GLU A 18 -11.81 16.08 -4.15
N ILE A 19 -12.96 16.26 -3.52
CA ILE A 19 -13.66 15.24 -2.73
C ILE A 19 -15.00 14.98 -3.41
N THR A 20 -15.31 13.71 -3.68
CA THR A 20 -16.54 13.28 -4.34
C THR A 20 -17.44 12.49 -3.39
N ASP A 21 -18.75 12.58 -3.58
CA ASP A 21 -19.75 11.70 -2.97
C ASP A 21 -20.13 10.52 -3.90
N GLN A 22 -19.60 10.50 -5.12
CA GLN A 22 -19.79 9.42 -6.10
C GLN A 22 -18.82 8.28 -5.77
N THR A 23 -19.23 7.37 -4.91
CA THR A 23 -18.36 6.33 -4.33
C THR A 23 -18.98 4.94 -4.42
N CYS A 24 -18.23 3.94 -3.97
CA CYS A 24 -18.64 2.54 -3.86
C CYS A 24 -18.64 2.09 -2.39
N LYS A 25 -19.39 1.03 -2.12
CA LYS A 25 -19.18 0.22 -0.91
C LYS A 25 -18.02 -0.76 -1.11
N ILE A 26 -17.36 -1.14 -0.03
CA ILE A 26 -16.27 -2.11 -0.02
C ILE A 26 -16.75 -3.36 0.71
N GLU A 27 -16.68 -4.53 0.04
CA GLU A 27 -17.21 -5.81 0.56
C GLU A 27 -18.66 -5.68 1.06
N GLY A 28 -19.47 -4.88 0.36
CA GLY A 28 -20.87 -4.61 0.70
C GLY A 28 -21.11 -3.70 1.91
N LYS A 29 -20.06 -3.08 2.44
CA LYS A 29 -20.13 -2.19 3.61
C LYS A 29 -19.63 -0.79 3.28
N ASP A 30 -20.08 0.18 4.07
CA ASP A 30 -19.52 1.53 3.99
C ASP A 30 -18.06 1.53 4.47
N PRO A 31 -17.16 2.29 3.81
CA PRO A 31 -15.80 2.44 4.30
C PRO A 31 -15.73 3.01 5.73
N PRO A 32 -14.70 2.66 6.52
CA PRO A 32 -13.54 1.86 6.14
C PRO A 32 -13.80 0.35 6.21
N TYR A 33 -13.08 -0.41 5.40
CA TYR A 33 -13.06 -1.86 5.44
C TYR A 33 -11.63 -2.38 5.52
N ASP A 34 -11.34 -3.14 6.57
CA ASP A 34 -10.02 -3.66 6.85
C ASP A 34 -9.85 -5.09 6.31
N LEU A 35 -8.67 -5.35 5.74
CA LEU A 35 -8.29 -6.64 5.17
C LEU A 35 -7.10 -7.23 5.91
N ILE A 36 -7.05 -8.56 6.00
CA ILE A 36 -5.85 -9.31 6.43
C ILE A 36 -5.38 -10.15 5.25
N VAL A 37 -4.09 -10.00 4.92
CA VAL A 37 -3.42 -10.82 3.91
C VAL A 37 -2.38 -11.69 4.60
N ASN A 38 -2.55 -13.00 4.53
CA ASN A 38 -1.61 -13.96 5.12
C ASN A 38 -0.68 -14.49 4.03
N LEU A 39 0.60 -14.16 4.14
CA LEU A 39 1.62 -14.68 3.24
C LEU A 39 2.02 -16.11 3.64
N PRO A 40 2.44 -16.95 2.69
CA PRO A 40 2.88 -18.31 2.99
C PRO A 40 4.20 -18.29 3.77
N ARG A 41 4.42 -19.36 4.55
CA ARG A 41 5.73 -19.61 5.17
C ARG A 41 6.74 -19.97 4.08
N ILE A 42 7.87 -19.26 4.04
CA ILE A 42 8.97 -19.52 3.12
C ILE A 42 10.26 -19.83 3.90
N GLY A 43 11.20 -20.52 3.26
CA GLY A 43 12.54 -20.73 3.83
C GLY A 43 13.40 -19.45 3.74
N THR A 44 14.32 -19.30 4.66
CA THR A 44 15.28 -18.17 4.66
C THR A 44 16.12 -18.10 3.38
N THR A 45 16.27 -19.22 2.66
CA THR A 45 17.02 -19.34 1.41
C THR A 45 16.22 -19.00 0.16
N ALA A 46 14.92 -18.70 0.30
CA ALA A 46 14.06 -18.34 -0.84
C ALA A 46 14.42 -16.97 -1.43
N LEU A 47 15.02 -16.09 -0.63
CA LEU A 47 15.43 -14.74 -1.00
C LEU A 47 16.97 -14.64 -0.91
N LYS A 48 17.65 -14.73 -2.04
CA LYS A 48 19.12 -14.79 -2.10
C LYS A 48 19.77 -13.42 -2.29
N LYS A 49 19.25 -12.65 -3.23
CA LYS A 49 19.81 -11.35 -3.63
C LYS A 49 18.84 -10.23 -3.24
N VAL A 50 19.35 -9.03 -3.05
CA VAL A 50 18.52 -7.82 -2.89
C VAL A 50 17.55 -7.71 -4.07
N ASN A 51 16.31 -7.39 -3.78
CA ASN A 51 15.16 -7.35 -4.68
C ASN A 51 14.60 -8.72 -5.11
N ASP A 52 15.16 -9.85 -4.67
CA ASP A 52 14.47 -11.13 -4.82
C ASP A 52 13.14 -11.10 -4.08
N THR A 53 12.11 -11.67 -4.70
CA THR A 53 10.76 -11.73 -4.14
C THR A 53 10.28 -13.16 -4.04
N ALA A 54 9.44 -13.45 -3.05
CA ALA A 54 8.83 -14.76 -2.85
C ALA A 54 7.49 -14.65 -2.09
N GLY A 55 6.70 -15.72 -2.14
CA GLY A 55 5.45 -15.81 -1.39
C GLY A 55 4.37 -14.86 -1.86
N ALA A 56 4.33 -14.52 -3.14
CA ALA A 56 3.31 -13.63 -3.70
C ALA A 56 1.90 -14.17 -3.43
N THR A 57 1.09 -13.37 -2.75
CA THR A 57 -0.27 -13.70 -2.35
C THR A 57 -1.23 -12.66 -2.89
N ALA A 58 -2.22 -13.10 -3.65
CA ALA A 58 -3.25 -12.22 -4.18
C ALA A 58 -4.23 -11.81 -3.07
N PHE A 59 -4.66 -10.55 -3.13
CA PHE A 59 -5.78 -10.06 -2.35
C PHE A 59 -6.69 -9.20 -3.21
N GLU A 60 -7.94 -9.14 -2.84
CA GLU A 60 -8.97 -8.42 -3.60
C GLU A 60 -9.64 -7.37 -2.73
N ILE A 61 -10.00 -6.26 -3.36
CA ILE A 61 -10.87 -5.23 -2.79
C ILE A 61 -12.11 -5.20 -3.68
N LYS A 62 -13.22 -5.74 -3.19
CA LYS A 62 -14.47 -5.84 -3.95
C LYS A 62 -15.31 -4.61 -3.72
N LEU A 63 -15.51 -3.84 -4.78
CA LEU A 63 -16.35 -2.66 -4.80
C LEU A 63 -17.74 -3.03 -5.31
N SER A 64 -18.76 -2.54 -4.64
CA SER A 64 -20.15 -2.78 -4.98
C SER A 64 -21.00 -1.56 -4.68
N GLN A 65 -22.23 -1.56 -5.18
CA GLN A 65 -23.16 -0.45 -5.01
C GLN A 65 -22.51 0.91 -5.33
N CYS A 66 -21.67 0.91 -6.35
CA CYS A 66 -21.06 2.15 -6.85
C CYS A 66 -22.14 3.09 -7.39
N SER A 67 -21.90 4.38 -7.32
CA SER A 67 -22.76 5.35 -8.03
C SER A 67 -22.85 4.98 -9.52
N ALA A 68 -24.04 5.08 -10.08
CA ALA A 68 -24.28 4.80 -11.50
C ALA A 68 -23.41 5.67 -12.44
N THR A 69 -23.03 6.86 -11.98
CA THR A 69 -22.15 7.77 -12.72
C THR A 69 -20.73 7.21 -12.90
N LEU A 70 -20.34 6.22 -12.09
CA LEU A 70 -19.04 5.56 -12.18
C LEU A 70 -19.01 4.42 -13.19
N ASP A 71 -20.14 3.96 -13.73
CA ASP A 71 -20.17 2.90 -14.73
C ASP A 71 -19.33 3.28 -15.94
N ASN A 72 -18.47 2.35 -16.38
CA ASN A 72 -17.46 2.51 -17.42
C ASN A 72 -16.29 3.44 -17.05
N GLN A 73 -16.28 4.03 -15.86
CA GLN A 73 -15.15 4.79 -15.33
C GLN A 73 -14.14 3.86 -14.66
N SER A 74 -12.89 4.28 -14.60
CA SER A 74 -11.81 3.50 -13.98
C SER A 74 -11.59 3.93 -12.55
N VAL A 75 -11.48 2.96 -11.65
CA VAL A 75 -11.14 3.13 -10.24
C VAL A 75 -9.90 2.31 -9.90
N LYS A 76 -9.14 2.74 -8.91
CA LYS A 76 -7.95 2.03 -8.43
C LYS A 76 -7.76 2.24 -6.94
N ALA A 77 -6.99 1.38 -6.30
CA ALA A 77 -6.50 1.66 -4.96
C ALA A 77 -5.28 2.58 -5.02
N TYR A 78 -5.18 3.44 -4.03
CA TYR A 78 -3.96 4.17 -3.68
C TYR A 78 -3.52 3.71 -2.30
N PHE A 79 -2.30 3.23 -2.21
CA PHE A 79 -1.72 2.78 -0.95
C PHE A 79 -1.02 3.95 -0.29
N GLU A 80 -1.61 4.41 0.81
CA GLU A 80 -1.22 5.63 1.50
C GLU A 80 0.18 5.50 2.12
N PRO A 81 1.06 6.49 1.94
CA PRO A 81 2.33 6.53 2.65
C PRO A 81 2.09 6.81 4.14
N TYR A 82 2.68 5.98 4.99
CA TYR A 82 2.57 6.13 6.44
C TYR A 82 3.85 5.62 7.12
N SER A 83 3.79 5.38 8.43
CA SER A 83 4.94 4.97 9.23
C SER A 83 5.65 3.68 8.79
N THR A 84 4.97 2.83 8.02
CA THR A 84 5.54 1.61 7.43
C THR A 84 6.17 1.83 6.04
N THR A 85 6.06 3.01 5.47
CA THR A 85 6.62 3.30 4.15
C THR A 85 8.13 3.49 4.24
N ASP A 86 8.88 2.69 3.49
CA ASP A 86 10.29 2.94 3.23
C ASP A 86 10.41 3.72 1.91
N TYR A 87 10.68 5.01 2.02
CA TYR A 87 10.80 5.90 0.86
C TYR A 87 12.04 5.60 0.01
N GLY A 88 13.06 4.96 0.59
CA GLY A 88 14.28 4.58 -0.13
C GLY A 88 14.07 3.39 -1.06
N THR A 89 13.34 2.39 -0.60
CA THR A 89 13.07 1.17 -1.38
C THR A 89 11.72 1.19 -2.12
N GLY A 90 10.77 1.96 -1.64
CA GLY A 90 9.39 1.95 -2.13
C GLY A 90 8.59 0.74 -1.65
N ASN A 91 9.04 0.05 -0.62
CA ASN A 91 8.37 -1.11 -0.01
C ASN A 91 7.78 -0.74 1.35
N LEU A 92 7.17 -1.71 2.00
CA LEU A 92 6.67 -1.60 3.36
C LEU A 92 7.66 -2.21 4.35
N ILE A 93 8.01 -1.47 5.38
CA ILE A 93 8.82 -1.95 6.50
C ILE A 93 8.04 -3.05 7.22
N ALA A 94 8.70 -4.17 7.47
CA ALA A 94 8.15 -5.26 8.26
C ALA A 94 8.71 -5.23 9.69
N TYR A 95 7.89 -5.67 10.64
CA TYR A 95 8.24 -5.70 12.06
C TYR A 95 8.13 -7.11 12.62
N GLN A 96 9.00 -7.45 13.56
CA GLN A 96 8.99 -8.75 14.23
C GLN A 96 7.73 -8.93 15.07
N MET A 97 7.17 -10.13 15.02
CA MET A 97 6.00 -10.52 15.82
C MET A 97 6.22 -11.88 16.46
N ALA A 98 5.76 -12.04 17.71
CA ALA A 98 5.76 -13.34 18.39
C ALA A 98 4.65 -14.25 17.86
N GLN A 99 3.49 -13.67 17.53
CA GLN A 99 2.31 -14.38 17.04
C GLN A 99 1.70 -13.62 15.84
N PRO A 100 1.03 -14.33 14.92
CA PRO A 100 0.30 -13.68 13.83
C PRO A 100 -0.76 -12.73 14.36
N VAL A 101 -0.96 -11.63 13.64
CA VAL A 101 -2.08 -10.71 13.88
C VAL A 101 -3.36 -11.33 13.33
N THR A 102 -4.40 -11.42 14.15
CA THR A 102 -5.69 -12.03 13.79
C THR A 102 -6.77 -10.99 13.47
N GLN A 103 -6.53 -9.73 13.80
CA GLN A 103 -7.41 -8.61 13.47
C GLN A 103 -6.61 -7.54 12.75
N ALA A 104 -7.18 -6.98 11.68
CA ALA A 104 -6.56 -5.89 10.96
C ALA A 104 -6.41 -4.66 11.88
N LYS A 105 -5.22 -4.08 11.85
CA LYS A 105 -4.87 -2.87 12.62
C LYS A 105 -4.01 -1.97 11.76
N SER A 106 -4.17 -0.68 11.92
CA SER A 106 -3.35 0.34 11.25
C SER A 106 -2.19 0.84 12.12
N SER A 107 -1.93 0.19 13.25
CA SER A 107 -0.89 0.59 14.21
C SER A 107 0.20 -0.47 14.32
N ILE A 108 1.44 0.00 14.43
CA ILE A 108 2.60 -0.83 14.68
C ILE A 108 2.64 -1.20 16.17
N PRO A 109 2.86 -2.48 16.53
CA PRO A 109 3.03 -2.87 17.93
C PRO A 109 4.22 -2.17 18.57
N SER A 110 4.08 -1.75 19.82
CA SER A 110 5.18 -1.18 20.59
C SER A 110 5.69 -2.18 21.64
N PRO A 111 7.02 -2.38 21.79
CA PRO A 111 8.09 -1.80 20.98
C PRO A 111 8.18 -2.46 19.60
N ALA A 112 8.31 -1.63 18.56
CA ALA A 112 8.41 -2.11 17.19
C ALA A 112 9.88 -2.42 16.85
N THR A 113 10.19 -3.69 16.58
CA THR A 113 11.51 -4.12 16.11
C THR A 113 11.41 -4.45 14.62
N VAL A 114 12.19 -3.75 13.82
CA VAL A 114 12.23 -3.99 12.36
C VAL A 114 12.73 -5.41 12.07
N PHE A 115 12.04 -6.10 11.17
CA PHE A 115 12.49 -7.40 10.67
C PHE A 115 13.62 -7.15 9.65
N LYS A 116 14.83 -7.58 10.00
CA LYS A 116 16.02 -7.30 9.18
C LYS A 116 15.98 -8.00 7.84
N ALA A 117 16.49 -7.33 6.83
CA ALA A 117 16.74 -7.82 5.48
C ALA A 117 15.50 -8.22 4.67
N VAL A 118 14.28 -8.13 5.24
CA VAL A 118 13.02 -8.45 4.55
C VAL A 118 12.03 -7.31 4.74
N GLN A 119 11.39 -6.96 3.64
CA GLN A 119 10.28 -6.01 3.60
C GLN A 119 9.08 -6.66 2.90
N ILE A 120 7.94 -5.99 2.92
CA ILE A 120 6.76 -6.39 2.14
C ILE A 120 6.65 -5.49 0.92
N GLN A 121 6.48 -6.09 -0.22
CA GLN A 121 6.29 -5.40 -1.48
C GLN A 121 4.87 -5.63 -2.02
N LEU A 122 4.21 -4.56 -2.41
CA LEU A 122 2.95 -4.65 -3.14
C LEU A 122 3.23 -4.70 -4.64
N ALA A 123 2.40 -5.42 -5.35
CA ALA A 123 2.50 -5.54 -6.79
C ALA A 123 1.12 -5.68 -7.46
N ASN A 124 1.08 -5.39 -8.74
CA ASN A 124 -0.05 -5.70 -9.61
C ASN A 124 -0.08 -7.21 -9.93
N PRO A 125 -1.20 -7.76 -10.44
CA PRO A 125 -1.31 -9.18 -10.78
C PRO A 125 -0.27 -9.68 -11.78
N ASP A 126 0.28 -8.81 -12.63
CA ASP A 126 1.35 -9.12 -13.56
C ASP A 126 2.76 -9.11 -12.93
N GLY A 127 2.84 -8.88 -11.62
CA GLY A 127 4.09 -8.83 -10.86
C GLY A 127 4.80 -7.49 -10.89
N LYS A 128 4.31 -6.48 -11.62
CA LYS A 128 4.88 -5.14 -11.60
C LYS A 128 4.69 -4.50 -10.25
N THR A 129 5.77 -3.98 -9.69
CA THR A 129 5.80 -3.38 -8.36
C THR A 129 4.89 -2.15 -8.27
N ILE A 130 4.16 -2.07 -7.18
CA ILE A 130 3.46 -0.86 -6.74
C ILE A 130 4.38 -0.15 -5.75
N LYS A 131 4.86 1.04 -6.13
CA LYS A 131 5.86 1.77 -5.34
C LYS A 131 5.19 2.61 -4.27
N MET A 132 5.59 2.39 -3.02
CA MET A 132 5.13 3.21 -1.89
C MET A 132 5.82 4.57 -1.84
N GLY A 133 5.14 5.56 -1.27
CA GLY A 133 5.71 6.88 -1.02
C GLY A 133 5.77 7.81 -2.23
N VAL A 134 5.02 7.50 -3.28
CA VAL A 134 4.89 8.32 -4.50
C VAL A 134 3.42 8.64 -4.78
N ASN A 135 3.15 9.55 -5.72
CA ASN A 135 1.78 9.92 -6.07
C ASN A 135 1.01 8.77 -6.77
N THR A 136 -0.29 8.95 -6.96
CA THR A 136 -1.19 7.93 -7.51
C THR A 136 -0.79 7.42 -8.89
N ASP A 137 -0.23 8.27 -9.73
CA ASP A 137 0.15 7.89 -11.10
C ASP A 137 1.48 7.13 -11.12
N THR A 138 2.45 7.59 -10.36
CA THR A 138 3.78 6.97 -10.25
C THR A 138 3.73 5.68 -9.43
N GLN A 139 2.79 5.55 -8.50
CA GLN A 139 2.60 4.31 -7.73
C GLN A 139 2.25 3.13 -8.64
N ALA A 140 1.58 3.40 -9.73
CA ALA A 140 1.29 2.44 -10.79
C ALA A 140 0.41 1.25 -10.36
N ALA A 141 -0.45 1.42 -9.34
CA ALA A 141 -1.49 0.45 -9.06
C ALA A 141 -2.50 0.42 -10.22
N LYS A 142 -2.78 -0.77 -10.73
CA LYS A 142 -3.70 -0.94 -11.87
C LYS A 142 -5.12 -0.55 -11.51
N SER A 143 -5.75 0.18 -12.43
CA SER A 143 -7.17 0.51 -12.37
C SER A 143 -8.03 -0.59 -13.00
N VAL A 144 -9.30 -0.61 -12.61
CA VAL A 144 -10.34 -1.48 -13.15
C VAL A 144 -11.56 -0.64 -13.49
N LYS A 145 -12.23 -0.96 -14.59
CA LYS A 145 -13.50 -0.32 -14.92
C LYS A 145 -14.62 -0.80 -14.02
N VAL A 146 -15.42 0.13 -13.55
CA VAL A 146 -16.70 -0.18 -12.90
C VAL A 146 -17.68 -0.67 -13.98
N THR A 147 -18.31 -1.80 -13.72
CA THR A 147 -19.32 -2.41 -14.61
C THR A 147 -20.50 -2.85 -13.77
N ASN A 148 -21.70 -2.44 -14.15
CA ASN A 148 -22.91 -2.72 -13.37
C ASN A 148 -22.76 -2.33 -11.90
N GLN A 149 -22.23 -1.14 -11.66
CA GLN A 149 -22.01 -0.56 -10.32
C GLN A 149 -21.12 -1.43 -9.41
N ALA A 150 -20.18 -2.19 -9.99
CA ALA A 150 -19.25 -3.05 -9.27
C ALA A 150 -17.87 -3.08 -9.94
N ALA A 151 -16.84 -3.34 -9.14
CA ALA A 151 -15.48 -3.58 -9.61
C ALA A 151 -14.72 -4.44 -8.61
N THR A 152 -13.78 -5.26 -9.07
CA THR A 152 -12.87 -6.00 -8.20
C THR A 152 -11.46 -5.56 -8.47
N LEU A 153 -10.85 -4.90 -7.51
CA LEU A 153 -9.43 -4.55 -7.54
C LEU A 153 -8.63 -5.74 -7.03
N ARG A 154 -7.60 -6.14 -7.77
CA ARG A 154 -6.75 -7.28 -7.42
C ARG A 154 -5.30 -6.85 -7.42
N TYR A 155 -4.60 -7.19 -6.34
CA TYR A 155 -3.18 -6.88 -6.15
C TYR A 155 -2.47 -8.08 -5.50
N LEU A 156 -1.15 -7.99 -5.39
CA LEU A 156 -0.30 -8.98 -4.71
C LEU A 156 0.43 -8.32 -3.54
N ALA A 157 0.62 -9.08 -2.47
CA ALA A 157 1.61 -8.80 -1.44
C ALA A 157 2.64 -9.93 -1.43
N ARG A 158 3.93 -9.61 -1.25
CA ARG A 158 5.01 -10.57 -1.28
C ARG A 158 6.18 -10.13 -0.40
N TYR A 159 6.99 -11.10 0.01
CA TYR A 159 8.28 -10.79 0.63
C TYR A 159 9.26 -10.27 -0.41
N VAL A 160 10.11 -9.35 0.02
CA VAL A 160 11.23 -8.85 -0.79
C VAL A 160 12.47 -8.73 0.07
N LYS A 161 13.62 -9.14 -0.46
CA LYS A 161 14.90 -8.94 0.22
C LYS A 161 15.33 -7.49 0.07
N SER A 162 15.52 -6.79 1.19
CA SER A 162 15.79 -5.35 1.21
C SER A 162 17.26 -4.99 1.36
N THR A 163 18.07 -5.88 1.93
CA THR A 163 19.51 -5.64 2.15
C THR A 163 20.34 -6.87 1.84
N HIS A 164 21.67 -6.73 1.84
CA HIS A 164 22.61 -7.85 1.67
C HIS A 164 22.76 -8.73 2.92
N GLU A 165 22.22 -8.32 4.05
CA GLU A 165 22.32 -9.08 5.31
C GLU A 165 21.61 -10.43 5.21
N SER A 166 22.05 -11.38 6.05
CA SER A 166 21.41 -12.68 6.19
C SER A 166 20.02 -12.55 6.83
N ILE A 167 19.09 -13.37 6.37
CA ILE A 167 17.74 -13.44 6.91
C ILE A 167 17.71 -14.41 8.08
N THR A 168 17.21 -13.94 9.22
CA THR A 168 16.94 -14.79 10.38
C THR A 168 15.48 -15.21 10.35
N ALA A 169 15.19 -16.47 10.68
CA ALA A 169 13.83 -16.98 10.75
C ALA A 169 13.00 -16.25 11.81
N GLY A 170 11.73 -15.99 11.52
CA GLY A 170 10.82 -15.31 12.43
C GLY A 170 9.48 -15.01 11.78
N LYS A 171 8.58 -14.48 12.57
CA LYS A 171 7.27 -13.97 12.12
C LYS A 171 7.35 -12.46 11.97
N LEU A 172 6.67 -11.95 10.99
CA LEU A 172 6.63 -10.52 10.72
C LEU A 172 5.21 -10.04 10.43
N VAL A 173 5.02 -8.75 10.58
CA VAL A 173 3.81 -8.02 10.20
C VAL A 173 4.19 -6.72 9.53
N SER A 174 3.37 -6.27 8.60
CA SER A 174 3.38 -4.91 8.08
C SER A 174 1.96 -4.40 7.94
N TYR A 175 1.82 -3.10 7.80
CA TYR A 175 0.54 -2.42 7.66
C TYR A 175 0.62 -1.45 6.49
N VAL A 176 -0.50 -1.30 5.80
CA VAL A 176 -0.68 -0.25 4.81
C VAL A 176 -2.14 0.19 4.83
N GLN A 177 -2.37 1.47 4.78
CA GLN A 177 -3.71 2.02 4.55
C GLN A 177 -3.93 2.21 3.06
N TYR A 178 -5.16 2.15 2.63
CA TYR A 178 -5.53 2.39 1.24
C TYR A 178 -6.73 3.31 1.12
N SER A 179 -6.78 4.02 0.02
CA SER A 179 -7.93 4.80 -0.42
C SER A 179 -8.35 4.34 -1.80
N ILE A 180 -9.63 4.41 -2.11
CA ILE A 180 -10.10 4.22 -3.48
C ILE A 180 -10.02 5.56 -4.19
N VAL A 181 -9.36 5.58 -5.33
CA VAL A 181 -9.24 6.74 -6.20
C VAL A 181 -10.30 6.64 -7.28
N TYR A 182 -11.16 7.62 -7.33
CA TYR A 182 -12.22 7.77 -8.31
C TYR A 182 -11.80 8.71 -9.45
N PRO A 183 -12.44 8.66 -10.62
CA PRO A 183 -12.12 9.53 -11.76
C PRO A 183 -12.42 11.00 -11.51
#